data_499d031dad5856768cc1fb410c63ba97
#
_entry.id   499d031dad5856768cc1fb410c63ba97
#
_cell.length_a   1.000
_cell.length_b   1.000
_cell.length_c   1.000
_cell.angle_alpha   90.00
_cell.angle_beta   90.00
_cell.angle_gamma   90.00
#
_symmetry.space_group_name_H-M   'P 1'
#
loop_
_entity.id
_entity.type
_entity.pdbx_description
1 polymer ?
#
loop_
_entity_poly.entity_id
_entity_poly.type
_entity_poly.pdbx_seq_one_letter_code
_entity_poly.pdbx_strand_id
1 'polypeptide(L)'
;MNEIALIGKKIGMSREFYKTGQSVPVTVLKMEKGRVIQVIDVEKRGYKAVQIGFGKIKASKIKKSVKGYFTKKNTEPKKILKEFRVNSTETFKEGNELGLEVFKDIKFVDVKSTTIGKGFAGVMKRHNFSGLRATHGVSVSHSAHGSTGQYQDPGKVFKGK
;
A
#
# COMPACT_ATOMS: atom_id res chain seq x y z
N MET A 1 -6.81 -20.85 -1.94
CA MET A 1 -7.31 -19.70 -1.16
C MET A 1 -7.58 -18.55 -2.12
N ASN A 2 -8.72 -17.93 -2.06
CA ASN A 2 -9.02 -16.76 -2.88
C ASN A 2 -8.25 -15.57 -2.26
N GLU A 3 -7.19 -15.13 -2.91
CA GLU A 3 -6.36 -14.02 -2.44
C GLU A 3 -6.98 -12.67 -2.78
N ILE A 4 -8.18 -12.41 -2.25
CA ILE A 4 -8.79 -11.08 -2.37
C ILE A 4 -8.33 -10.23 -1.21
N ALA A 5 -7.92 -9.01 -1.55
CA ALA A 5 -7.61 -8.00 -0.57
C ALA A 5 -8.62 -6.85 -0.62
N LEU A 6 -8.85 -6.22 0.51
CA LEU A 6 -9.63 -4.99 0.62
C LEU A 6 -8.70 -3.80 0.85
N ILE A 7 -9.16 -2.62 0.47
CA ILE A 7 -8.46 -1.38 0.72
C ILE A 7 -9.12 -0.68 1.92
N GLY A 8 -8.30 -0.34 2.89
CA GLY A 8 -8.72 0.36 4.09
C GLY A 8 -7.90 1.62 4.36
N LYS A 9 -8.39 2.42 5.28
CA LYS A 9 -7.71 3.61 5.78
C LYS A 9 -7.43 3.43 7.26
N LYS A 10 -6.18 3.65 7.66
CA LYS A 10 -5.81 3.70 9.08
C LYS A 10 -6.48 4.91 9.72
N ILE A 11 -7.29 4.67 10.75
CA ILE A 11 -7.96 5.72 11.53
C ILE A 11 -7.08 6.13 12.70
N GLY A 12 -6.49 5.15 13.41
CA GLY A 12 -5.66 5.40 14.57
C GLY A 12 -5.22 4.10 15.22
N MET A 13 -4.72 4.25 16.44
CA MET A 13 -4.36 3.13 17.30
C MET A 13 -5.07 3.28 18.65
N SER A 14 -5.39 2.14 19.28
CA SER A 14 -5.99 2.06 20.61
C SER A 14 -5.42 0.88 21.36
N ARG A 15 -5.95 0.61 22.53
CA ARG A 15 -5.67 -0.60 23.31
C ARG A 15 -6.98 -1.30 23.65
N GLU A 16 -6.95 -2.61 23.57
CA GLU A 16 -8.04 -3.46 23.99
C GLU A 16 -7.62 -4.19 25.27
N PHE A 17 -8.53 -4.24 26.23
CA PHE A 17 -8.29 -4.88 27.52
C PHE A 17 -9.15 -6.14 27.61
N TYR A 18 -8.50 -7.28 27.75
CA TYR A 18 -9.20 -8.54 27.95
C TYR A 18 -9.59 -8.74 29.41
N LYS A 19 -10.59 -9.58 29.66
CA LYS A 19 -11.04 -9.95 31.02
C LYS A 19 -9.93 -10.54 31.88
N THR A 20 -8.89 -11.09 31.29
CA THR A 20 -7.69 -11.62 31.95
C THR A 20 -6.73 -10.54 32.45
N GLY A 21 -7.02 -9.25 32.28
CA GLY A 21 -6.14 -8.14 32.62
C GLY A 21 -5.07 -7.81 31.56
N GLN A 22 -4.97 -8.58 30.49
CA GLN A 22 -4.01 -8.35 29.43
C GLN A 22 -4.42 -7.14 28.57
N SER A 23 -3.46 -6.23 28.34
CA SER A 23 -3.61 -5.08 27.45
C SER A 23 -2.95 -5.36 26.10
N VAL A 24 -3.71 -5.26 25.01
CA VAL A 24 -3.22 -5.50 23.66
C VAL A 24 -3.33 -4.22 22.82
N PRO A 25 -2.23 -3.72 22.22
CA PRO A 25 -2.28 -2.60 21.31
C PRO A 25 -2.96 -3.02 20.00
N VAL A 26 -3.92 -2.22 19.53
CA VAL A 26 -4.66 -2.49 18.31
C VAL A 26 -4.58 -1.32 17.35
N THR A 27 -4.53 -1.61 16.06
CA THR A 27 -4.63 -0.61 14.99
C THR A 27 -6.04 -0.67 14.39
N VAL A 28 -6.72 0.47 14.36
CA VAL A 28 -8.07 0.58 13.80
C VAL A 28 -7.99 0.92 12.32
N LEU A 29 -8.49 0.01 11.49
CA LEU A 29 -8.57 0.17 10.05
C LEU A 29 -10.05 0.31 9.63
N LYS A 30 -10.39 1.40 8.95
CA LYS A 30 -11.70 1.54 8.30
C LYS A 30 -11.62 0.96 6.91
N MET A 31 -12.31 -0.15 6.68
CA MET A 31 -12.38 -0.79 5.36
C MET A 31 -13.51 -0.18 4.52
N GLU A 32 -13.22 0.04 3.25
CA GLU A 32 -14.23 0.46 2.27
C GLU A 32 -14.73 -0.76 1.50
N LYS A 33 -16.06 -0.80 1.23
CA LYS A 33 -16.62 -1.82 0.36
C LYS A 33 -16.03 -1.67 -1.05
N GLY A 34 -15.52 -2.77 -1.57
CA GLY A 34 -15.05 -2.87 -2.95
C GLY A 34 -16.19 -3.28 -3.89
N ARG A 35 -16.24 -2.72 -5.10
CA ARG A 35 -17.17 -3.18 -6.14
C ARG A 35 -16.39 -3.90 -7.22
N VAL A 36 -16.84 -5.10 -7.59
CA VAL A 36 -16.30 -5.86 -8.71
C VAL A 36 -16.64 -5.12 -10.01
N ILE A 37 -15.62 -4.64 -10.71
CA ILE A 37 -15.78 -3.89 -11.98
C ILE A 37 -15.67 -4.83 -13.17
N GLN A 38 -14.73 -5.76 -13.12
CA GLN A 38 -14.48 -6.72 -14.19
C GLN A 38 -13.94 -8.03 -13.66
N VAL A 39 -14.42 -9.12 -14.23
CA VAL A 39 -13.85 -10.45 -14.07
C VAL A 39 -12.99 -10.73 -15.31
N ILE A 40 -11.76 -11.18 -15.11
CA ILE A 40 -10.76 -11.40 -16.14
C ILE A 40 -10.47 -12.89 -16.19
N ASP A 41 -10.68 -13.49 -17.34
CA ASP A 41 -10.44 -14.90 -17.61
C ASP A 41 -9.21 -15.11 -18.49
N VAL A 42 -8.68 -16.33 -18.47
CA VAL A 42 -7.47 -16.73 -19.21
C VAL A 42 -7.60 -16.45 -20.70
N GLU A 43 -8.77 -16.70 -21.29
CA GLU A 43 -9.02 -16.52 -22.73
C GLU A 43 -8.75 -15.10 -23.22
N LYS A 44 -9.06 -14.09 -22.38
CA LYS A 44 -8.94 -12.67 -22.77
C LYS A 44 -7.57 -12.07 -22.46
N ARG A 45 -6.92 -12.49 -21.39
CA ARG A 45 -5.67 -11.85 -20.91
C ARG A 45 -4.57 -12.83 -20.49
N GLY A 46 -4.80 -14.14 -20.60
CA GLY A 46 -3.82 -15.15 -20.23
C GLY A 46 -3.71 -15.45 -18.73
N TYR A 47 -4.56 -14.82 -17.89
CA TYR A 47 -4.60 -15.06 -16.46
C TYR A 47 -5.98 -14.81 -15.86
N LYS A 48 -6.27 -15.42 -14.71
CA LYS A 48 -7.51 -15.20 -13.95
C LYS A 48 -7.31 -14.10 -12.91
N ALA A 49 -8.17 -13.09 -12.93
CA ALA A 49 -8.15 -12.00 -11.96
C ALA A 49 -9.52 -11.35 -11.80
N VAL A 50 -9.70 -10.67 -10.67
CA VAL A 50 -10.87 -9.84 -10.41
C VAL A 50 -10.41 -8.41 -10.20
N GLN A 51 -10.96 -7.49 -10.99
CA GLN A 51 -10.70 -6.06 -10.83
C GLN A 51 -11.75 -5.46 -9.92
N ILE A 52 -11.31 -4.88 -8.81
CA ILE A 52 -12.16 -4.30 -7.78
C ILE A 52 -11.90 -2.79 -7.71
N GLY A 53 -12.99 -2.02 -7.67
CA GLY A 53 -12.96 -0.57 -7.50
C GLY A 53 -13.31 -0.16 -6.08
N PHE A 54 -12.53 0.78 -5.51
CA PHE A 54 -12.70 1.30 -4.15
C PHE A 54 -12.83 2.82 -4.14
N GLY A 55 -13.56 3.32 -3.16
CA GLY A 55 -13.74 4.74 -2.92
C GLY A 55 -14.59 5.45 -3.98
N LYS A 56 -15.23 6.54 -3.59
CA LYS A 56 -16.00 7.38 -4.49
C LYS A 56 -15.15 8.54 -5.02
N ILE A 57 -15.37 8.95 -6.26
CA ILE A 57 -14.74 10.10 -6.88
C ILE A 57 -15.79 10.92 -7.64
N LYS A 58 -15.69 12.25 -7.58
CA LYS A 58 -16.57 13.13 -8.33
C LYS A 58 -16.30 13.01 -9.84
N ALA A 59 -17.33 12.93 -10.66
CA ALA A 59 -17.22 12.79 -12.11
C ALA A 59 -16.42 13.92 -12.79
N SER A 60 -16.42 15.12 -12.19
CA SER A 60 -15.63 16.27 -12.67
C SER A 60 -14.11 16.10 -12.50
N LYS A 61 -13.67 15.22 -11.59
CA LYS A 61 -12.24 14.97 -11.32
C LYS A 61 -11.66 13.79 -12.10
N ILE A 62 -12.41 13.24 -13.04
CA ILE A 62 -12.04 12.02 -13.77
C ILE A 62 -11.69 12.39 -15.21
N LYS A 63 -10.61 11.80 -15.72
CA LYS A 63 -10.22 11.91 -17.13
C LYS A 63 -11.27 11.28 -18.05
N LYS A 64 -11.46 11.82 -19.25
CA LYS A 64 -12.45 11.33 -20.22
C LYS A 64 -12.31 9.83 -20.53
N SER A 65 -11.08 9.33 -20.69
CA SER A 65 -10.79 7.92 -20.94
C SER A 65 -11.31 6.99 -19.81
N VAL A 66 -11.06 7.38 -18.56
CA VAL A 66 -11.50 6.60 -17.39
C VAL A 66 -13.01 6.67 -17.24
N LYS A 67 -13.63 7.83 -17.53
CA LYS A 67 -15.09 7.98 -17.56
C LYS A 67 -15.72 7.01 -18.57
N GLY A 68 -15.17 6.96 -19.80
CA GLY A 68 -15.63 6.02 -20.83
C GLY A 68 -15.51 4.55 -20.41
N TYR A 69 -14.43 4.19 -19.71
CA TYR A 69 -14.27 2.84 -19.17
C TYR A 69 -15.38 2.46 -18.19
N PHE A 70 -15.69 3.31 -17.21
CA PHE A 70 -16.77 3.04 -16.24
C PHE A 70 -18.16 3.05 -16.88
N THR A 71 -18.41 3.92 -17.87
CA THR A 71 -19.66 3.93 -18.66
C THR A 71 -19.84 2.60 -19.39
N LYS A 72 -18.78 2.08 -20.05
CA LYS A 72 -18.83 0.78 -20.73
C LYS A 72 -19.13 -0.39 -19.77
N LYS A 73 -18.75 -0.24 -18.50
CA LYS A 73 -18.97 -1.26 -17.46
C LYS A 73 -20.25 -1.03 -16.65
N ASN A 74 -21.05 -0.03 -16.99
CA ASN A 74 -22.27 0.36 -16.27
C ASN A 74 -22.07 0.51 -14.76
N THR A 75 -20.92 1.07 -14.35
CA THR A 75 -20.55 1.22 -12.95
C THR A 75 -20.20 2.67 -12.63
N GLU A 76 -20.43 3.03 -11.36
CA GLU A 76 -19.99 4.33 -10.85
C GLU A 76 -18.46 4.43 -10.83
N PRO A 77 -17.91 5.61 -11.14
CA PRO A 77 -16.49 5.85 -11.06
C PRO A 77 -15.93 5.60 -9.66
N LYS A 78 -14.85 4.83 -9.59
CA LYS A 78 -14.14 4.53 -8.35
C LYS A 78 -12.77 5.22 -8.33
N LYS A 79 -12.33 5.60 -7.13
CA LYS A 79 -11.06 6.34 -6.94
C LYS A 79 -9.85 5.46 -7.20
N ILE A 80 -9.90 4.22 -6.78
CA ILE A 80 -8.79 3.26 -6.87
C ILE A 80 -9.32 2.00 -7.55
N LEU A 81 -8.57 1.53 -8.55
CA LEU A 81 -8.80 0.24 -9.20
C LEU A 81 -7.61 -0.66 -8.87
N LYS A 82 -7.88 -1.88 -8.43
CA LYS A 82 -6.87 -2.92 -8.19
C LYS A 82 -7.33 -4.25 -8.77
N GLU A 83 -6.39 -4.97 -9.35
CA GLU A 83 -6.60 -6.33 -9.83
C GLU A 83 -6.00 -7.31 -8.82
N PHE A 84 -6.77 -8.33 -8.49
CA PHE A 84 -6.36 -9.42 -7.62
C PHE A 84 -6.42 -10.72 -8.41
N ARG A 85 -5.31 -11.44 -8.47
CA ARG A 85 -5.25 -12.75 -9.10
C ARG A 85 -5.99 -13.75 -8.23
N VAL A 86 -6.84 -14.56 -8.84
CA VAL A 86 -7.66 -15.57 -8.16
C VAL A 86 -7.55 -16.90 -8.87
N ASN A 87 -7.69 -17.98 -8.12
CA ASN A 87 -7.64 -19.32 -8.70
C ASN A 87 -8.94 -19.67 -9.46
N SER A 88 -10.09 -19.17 -8.96
CA SER A 88 -11.40 -19.35 -9.60
C SER A 88 -12.12 -18.03 -9.71
N THR A 89 -12.73 -17.77 -10.85
CA THR A 89 -13.51 -16.56 -11.17
C THR A 89 -15.01 -16.75 -10.97
N GLU A 90 -15.48 -17.98 -10.78
CA GLU A 90 -16.91 -18.34 -10.77
C GLU A 90 -17.72 -17.70 -9.64
N THR A 91 -17.06 -17.47 -8.50
CA THR A 91 -17.69 -16.86 -7.33
C THR A 91 -17.92 -15.35 -7.46
N PHE A 92 -17.32 -14.71 -8.48
CA PHE A 92 -17.35 -13.26 -8.65
C PHE A 92 -18.20 -12.85 -9.83
N LYS A 93 -19.21 -12.01 -9.57
CA LYS A 93 -20.03 -11.41 -10.61
C LYS A 93 -19.72 -9.91 -10.71
N GLU A 94 -19.64 -9.38 -11.95
CA GLU A 94 -19.50 -7.95 -12.18
C GLU A 94 -20.64 -7.18 -11.50
N GLY A 95 -20.31 -6.10 -10.81
CA GLY A 95 -21.28 -5.28 -10.07
C GLY A 95 -21.47 -5.66 -8.59
N ASN A 96 -21.05 -6.85 -8.15
CA ASN A 96 -21.15 -7.25 -6.75
C ASN A 96 -20.28 -6.39 -5.82
N GLU A 97 -20.76 -6.19 -4.60
CA GLU A 97 -19.99 -5.51 -3.55
C GLU A 97 -19.33 -6.54 -2.63
N LEU A 98 -18.08 -6.28 -2.32
CA LEU A 98 -17.26 -7.07 -1.40
C LEU A 98 -16.94 -6.25 -0.17
N GLY A 99 -17.31 -6.73 0.98
CA GLY A 99 -17.07 -6.10 2.27
C GLY A 99 -16.20 -6.95 3.19
N LEU A 100 -16.22 -6.63 4.49
CA LEU A 100 -15.49 -7.34 5.54
C LEU A 100 -15.91 -8.82 5.67
N GLU A 101 -17.03 -9.20 5.10
CA GLU A 101 -17.55 -10.57 5.13
C GLU A 101 -16.56 -11.58 4.54
N VAL A 102 -15.71 -11.13 3.59
CA VAL A 102 -14.65 -11.95 2.99
C VAL A 102 -13.62 -12.44 4.01
N PHE A 103 -13.48 -11.74 5.15
CA PHE A 103 -12.49 -12.04 6.18
C PHE A 103 -13.09 -12.70 7.44
N LYS A 104 -14.38 -13.06 7.44
CA LYS A 104 -15.06 -13.60 8.64
C LYS A 104 -14.35 -14.77 9.29
N ASP A 105 -13.83 -15.68 8.48
CA ASP A 105 -13.20 -16.93 8.96
C ASP A 105 -11.66 -16.83 9.00
N ILE A 106 -11.11 -15.65 8.76
CA ILE A 106 -9.67 -15.41 8.67
C ILE A 106 -9.17 -14.82 9.99
N LYS A 107 -8.23 -15.52 10.63
CA LYS A 107 -7.62 -15.09 11.91
C LYS A 107 -6.48 -14.08 11.72
N PHE A 108 -5.73 -14.18 10.63
CA PHE A 108 -4.56 -13.36 10.35
C PHE A 108 -4.65 -12.76 8.95
N VAL A 109 -4.19 -11.53 8.81
CA VAL A 109 -4.14 -10.83 7.53
C VAL A 109 -2.79 -10.15 7.34
N ASP A 110 -2.31 -10.13 6.12
CA ASP A 110 -1.15 -9.33 5.73
C ASP A 110 -1.57 -7.92 5.40
N VAL A 111 -0.83 -6.92 5.88
CA VAL A 111 -1.12 -5.51 5.63
C VAL A 111 0.03 -4.86 4.88
N LYS A 112 -0.27 -4.34 3.69
CA LYS A 112 0.68 -3.58 2.87
C LYS A 112 0.26 -2.11 2.81
N SER A 113 1.18 -1.21 3.15
CA SER A 113 0.89 0.23 3.12
C SER A 113 2.11 1.03 2.68
N THR A 114 1.89 2.30 2.36
CA THR A 114 2.95 3.28 2.15
C THR A 114 3.10 4.11 3.43
N THR A 115 4.33 4.18 3.96
CA THR A 115 4.61 4.98 5.15
C THR A 115 4.43 6.47 4.86
N ILE A 116 4.18 7.23 5.93
CA ILE A 116 4.12 8.69 5.83
C ILE A 116 5.46 9.25 5.35
N GLY A 117 5.42 10.23 4.47
CA GLY A 117 6.63 10.91 3.98
C GLY A 117 7.33 11.67 5.11
N LYS A 118 8.67 11.62 5.12
CA LYS A 118 9.52 12.30 6.10
C LYS A 118 10.17 13.60 5.56
N GLY A 119 9.81 14.00 4.34
CA GLY A 119 10.40 15.11 3.65
C GLY A 119 11.84 14.82 3.20
N PHE A 120 12.60 15.87 2.91
CA PHE A 120 14.02 15.77 2.63
C PHE A 120 14.77 15.56 3.96
N ALA A 121 15.55 14.51 4.06
CA ALA A 121 16.29 14.16 5.28
C ALA A 121 17.76 13.85 4.94
N GLY A 122 18.65 14.36 5.78
CA GLY A 122 20.09 14.05 5.71
C GLY A 122 20.37 12.55 5.96
N VAL A 123 21.56 12.13 5.59
CA VAL A 123 21.98 10.72 5.64
C VAL A 123 21.93 10.09 7.04
N MET A 124 22.18 10.86 8.08
CA MET A 124 22.10 10.37 9.45
C MET A 124 20.64 9.97 9.79
N LYS A 125 19.67 10.82 9.48
CA LYS A 125 18.25 10.53 9.75
C LYS A 125 17.67 9.49 8.79
N ARG A 126 18.05 9.55 7.51
CA ARG A 126 17.47 8.69 6.46
C ARG A 126 18.05 7.28 6.46
N HIS A 127 19.36 7.15 6.69
CA HIS A 127 20.11 5.91 6.53
C HIS A 127 20.83 5.45 7.80
N ASN A 128 20.64 6.16 8.93
CA ASN A 128 21.28 5.87 10.21
C ASN A 128 22.83 5.89 10.16
N PHE A 129 23.40 6.81 9.39
CA PHE A 129 24.83 7.01 9.38
C PHE A 129 25.32 7.63 10.69
N SER A 130 26.52 7.27 11.15
CA SER A 130 27.06 7.70 12.44
C SER A 130 27.43 9.19 12.47
N GLY A 131 27.75 9.79 11.31
CA GLY A 131 28.34 11.11 11.26
C GLY A 131 29.80 11.12 11.69
N LEU A 132 30.33 12.31 11.98
CA LEU A 132 31.68 12.50 12.50
C LEU A 132 31.66 12.91 13.97
N ARG A 133 32.81 12.82 14.64
CA ARG A 133 32.97 13.18 16.04
C ARG A 133 32.61 14.64 16.29
N ALA A 134 32.10 14.96 17.47
CA ALA A 134 31.83 16.34 17.89
C ALA A 134 33.06 17.02 18.52
N THR A 135 34.23 16.37 18.50
CA THR A 135 35.50 16.78 19.11
C THR A 135 36.68 16.62 18.17
N HIS A 136 37.88 16.91 18.61
CA HIS A 136 39.14 16.73 17.86
C HIS A 136 39.18 17.56 16.56
N GLY A 137 38.74 18.81 16.59
CA GLY A 137 38.89 19.75 15.47
C GLY A 137 37.87 19.56 14.32
N VAL A 138 36.88 18.68 14.49
CA VAL A 138 35.76 18.61 13.54
C VAL A 138 34.90 19.83 13.69
N SER A 139 34.77 20.65 12.65
CA SER A 139 34.02 21.93 12.66
C SER A 139 32.60 21.72 12.10
N VAL A 140 32.42 21.81 10.80
CA VAL A 140 31.11 21.82 10.15
C VAL A 140 30.62 20.43 9.68
N SER A 141 31.45 19.41 9.80
CA SER A 141 31.21 18.09 9.18
C SER A 141 30.56 17.05 10.10
N HIS A 142 30.00 17.46 11.24
CA HIS A 142 29.41 16.52 12.21
C HIS A 142 28.36 15.58 11.62
N SER A 143 27.55 16.07 10.69
CA SER A 143 26.48 15.29 10.05
C SER A 143 26.87 14.74 8.67
N ALA A 144 28.15 14.73 8.33
CA ALA A 144 28.62 14.24 7.05
C ALA A 144 28.42 12.74 6.91
N HIS A 145 28.21 12.29 5.66
CA HIS A 145 27.99 10.88 5.35
C HIS A 145 29.28 10.03 5.29
N GLY A 146 30.46 10.66 5.43
CA GLY A 146 31.75 10.01 5.31
C GLY A 146 32.14 9.72 3.86
N SER A 147 32.95 8.68 3.63
CA SER A 147 33.39 8.28 2.29
C SER A 147 32.20 7.88 1.42
N THR A 148 32.17 8.34 0.17
CA THR A 148 31.17 7.98 -0.83
C THR A 148 31.54 6.77 -1.69
N GLY A 149 32.78 6.30 -1.57
CA GLY A 149 33.30 5.18 -2.35
C GLY A 149 34.82 5.05 -2.19
N GLN A 150 35.40 4.28 -3.07
CA GLN A 150 36.86 4.07 -3.16
C GLN A 150 37.40 4.50 -4.52
N TYR A 151 38.68 4.37 -4.74
CA TYR A 151 39.34 4.85 -5.93
C TYR A 151 38.95 4.05 -7.20
N GLN A 152 39.72 3.05 -7.61
CA GLN A 152 39.54 2.33 -8.87
C GLN A 152 38.38 1.33 -8.80
N ASP A 153 38.32 0.52 -7.78
CA ASP A 153 37.23 -0.39 -7.47
C ASP A 153 36.49 0.07 -6.22
N PRO A 154 35.19 0.30 -6.30
CA PRO A 154 34.21 0.04 -7.36
C PRO A 154 34.07 1.15 -8.42
N GLY A 155 34.82 2.24 -8.37
CA GLY A 155 34.79 3.34 -9.32
C GLY A 155 33.46 4.08 -9.42
N LYS A 156 32.56 3.92 -8.43
CA LYS A 156 31.22 4.51 -8.35
C LYS A 156 30.84 4.86 -6.93
N VAL A 157 29.89 5.77 -6.78
CA VAL A 157 29.22 6.03 -5.49
C VAL A 157 28.18 4.94 -5.23
N PHE A 158 28.22 4.34 -4.03
CA PHE A 158 27.27 3.31 -3.63
C PHE A 158 25.86 3.85 -3.46
N LYS A 159 24.87 2.98 -3.65
CA LYS A 159 23.47 3.33 -3.38
C LYS A 159 23.28 3.71 -1.90
N GLY A 160 22.51 4.75 -1.66
CA GLY A 160 22.22 5.24 -0.31
C GLY A 160 23.24 6.25 0.24
N LYS A 161 24.31 6.53 -0.49
CA LYS A 161 25.32 7.55 -0.13
C LYS A 161 24.83 8.96 -0.51
#